data_72cafddfc1b440b4477a488a45873dd3
#
_entry.id   72cafddfc1b440b4477a488a45873dd3
#
_cell.length_a   1.000
_cell.length_b   1.000
_cell.length_c   1.000
_cell.angle_alpha   90.00
_cell.angle_beta   90.00
_cell.angle_gamma   90.00
#
_symmetry.space_group_name_H-M   'P 1'
#
loop_
_entity.id
_entity.type
_entity.pdbx_description
1 polymer ?
#
loop_
_entity_poly.entity_id
_entity_poly.type
_entity_poly.pdbx_seq_one_letter_code
_entity_poly.pdbx_strand_id
1 'polypeptide(L)'
;MKNFKFLLGALLVLGLVACGEKKEEAKPAEQPAATTEAPKEEAKEEAPAEKPGDSGFAEVPIDETVVGPYQVAAVYFQAVDMIPEGKQPSAAESDMHLEADIHLLSDAAKKYGFGDGEDIWPAYLTVNYKVLSEDGKTELTSGTFMPMNADDGAHYGINVKKGLIPIGKYKLQLEIKAPTDYLLHVDDETGVPAAKDGIA
;
A
#
# COMPACT_ATOMS: atom_id res chain seq x y z
N MET A 1 -45.10 -18.61 -4.35
CA MET A 1 -44.72 -19.93 -4.89
C MET A 1 -44.52 -19.79 -6.39
N LYS A 2 -43.29 -19.63 -6.85
CA LYS A 2 -42.90 -19.79 -8.27
C LYS A 2 -41.49 -20.38 -8.27
N ASN A 3 -41.42 -21.64 -8.64
CA ASN A 3 -40.22 -22.42 -8.80
C ASN A 3 -39.43 -21.96 -10.04
N PHE A 4 -38.18 -21.59 -9.88
CA PHE A 4 -37.26 -21.32 -10.98
C PHE A 4 -36.25 -22.47 -11.04
N LYS A 5 -36.39 -23.33 -12.06
CA LYS A 5 -35.46 -24.44 -12.35
C LYS A 5 -34.37 -23.90 -13.28
N PHE A 6 -33.11 -23.92 -12.85
CA PHE A 6 -31.99 -23.72 -13.75
C PHE A 6 -31.56 -25.06 -14.35
N LEU A 7 -31.49 -25.07 -15.67
CA LEU A 7 -31.04 -26.18 -16.50
C LEU A 7 -29.54 -26.05 -16.71
N LEU A 8 -28.78 -27.06 -16.28
CA LEU A 8 -27.33 -27.16 -16.45
C LEU A 8 -27.03 -27.80 -17.80
N GLY A 9 -26.46 -27.06 -18.75
CA GLY A 9 -25.97 -27.58 -20.02
C GLY A 9 -24.48 -27.83 -19.98
N ALA A 10 -24.09 -29.09 -19.95
CA ALA A 10 -22.69 -29.51 -20.12
C ALA A 10 -22.34 -29.59 -21.59
N LEU A 11 -21.28 -28.93 -22.02
CA LEU A 11 -20.70 -29.16 -23.35
C LEU A 11 -19.23 -29.63 -23.16
N LEU A 12 -19.05 -30.92 -23.48
CA LEU A 12 -17.78 -31.63 -23.51
C LEU A 12 -17.22 -31.51 -24.93
N VAL A 13 -16.00 -30.99 -25.11
CA VAL A 13 -15.27 -31.10 -26.36
C VAL A 13 -13.92 -31.71 -26.08
N LEU A 14 -13.75 -32.97 -26.50
CA LEU A 14 -12.48 -33.68 -26.64
C LEU A 14 -11.83 -33.29 -27.97
N GLY A 15 -10.53 -33.04 -27.94
CA GLY A 15 -9.68 -32.94 -29.12
C GLY A 15 -8.28 -33.42 -28.79
N LEU A 16 -8.02 -34.67 -29.15
CA LEU A 16 -6.70 -35.31 -29.22
C LEU A 16 -6.00 -34.97 -30.54
N VAL A 17 -4.66 -34.92 -30.55
CA VAL A 17 -3.71 -35.47 -31.56
C VAL A 17 -2.34 -34.81 -31.27
N ALA A 18 -1.34 -35.41 -30.74
CA ALA A 18 -0.38 -36.47 -31.15
C ALA A 18 0.85 -35.99 -31.90
N CYS A 19 1.98 -36.36 -31.32
CA CYS A 19 3.27 -36.76 -31.88
C CYS A 19 4.21 -35.78 -32.60
N GLY A 20 5.48 -35.85 -32.13
CA GLY A 20 6.68 -35.52 -32.92
C GLY A 20 7.95 -35.50 -32.10
N GLU A 21 8.59 -36.69 -31.93
CA GLU A 21 9.94 -36.86 -31.40
C GLU A 21 11.01 -36.24 -32.33
N LYS A 22 12.11 -35.72 -31.76
CA LYS A 22 13.48 -36.18 -32.08
C LYS A 22 14.50 -35.62 -31.11
N LYS A 23 15.32 -36.56 -30.66
CA LYS A 23 16.56 -36.43 -29.90
C LYS A 23 17.64 -35.71 -30.69
N GLU A 24 18.57 -35.04 -29.99
CA GLU A 24 20.00 -35.31 -30.15
C GLU A 24 20.79 -34.74 -28.95
N GLU A 25 21.67 -35.61 -28.43
CA GLU A 25 22.64 -35.38 -27.37
C GLU A 25 23.87 -34.64 -27.90
N ALA A 26 24.54 -33.88 -27.06
CA ALA A 26 25.99 -33.92 -26.87
C ALA A 26 26.46 -33.08 -25.67
N LYS A 27 27.22 -33.70 -24.79
CA LYS A 27 28.01 -33.24 -23.64
C LYS A 27 29.50 -33.31 -24.06
N PRO A 28 30.49 -32.94 -23.25
CA PRO A 28 30.80 -31.76 -22.42
C PRO A 28 32.18 -31.14 -22.74
N ALA A 29 32.54 -30.01 -22.13
CA ALA A 29 33.96 -29.69 -21.89
C ALA A 29 34.13 -28.69 -20.72
N GLU A 30 35.07 -29.02 -19.91
CA GLU A 30 35.70 -28.62 -18.68
C GLU A 30 35.97 -27.13 -18.44
N GLN A 31 35.99 -26.85 -17.11
CA GLN A 31 36.52 -25.67 -16.41
C GLN A 31 38.04 -25.45 -16.61
N PRO A 32 38.58 -24.24 -16.32
CA PRO A 32 39.11 -24.08 -14.97
C PRO A 32 38.84 -22.73 -14.28
N ALA A 33 38.97 -22.78 -12.97
CA ALA A 33 38.81 -21.71 -12.00
C ALA A 33 39.87 -20.61 -12.11
N ALA A 34 39.46 -19.37 -11.87
CA ALA A 34 40.36 -18.31 -11.40
C ALA A 34 39.64 -17.44 -10.39
N THR A 35 40.09 -17.51 -9.16
CA THR A 35 39.77 -16.64 -8.01
C THR A 35 40.28 -15.24 -8.28
N THR A 36 39.43 -14.23 -8.19
CA THR A 36 39.91 -12.86 -8.00
C THR A 36 38.91 -12.15 -7.08
N GLU A 37 39.42 -11.70 -5.95
CA GLU A 37 38.75 -10.89 -4.96
C GLU A 37 38.20 -9.60 -5.59
N ALA A 38 36.94 -9.29 -5.34
CA ALA A 38 36.29 -8.02 -5.70
C ALA A 38 36.47 -6.99 -4.58
N PRO A 39 36.73 -5.72 -4.91
CA PRO A 39 36.72 -4.64 -3.95
C PRO A 39 35.28 -4.33 -3.52
N LYS A 40 35.14 -4.06 -2.24
CA LYS A 40 33.93 -3.62 -1.57
C LYS A 40 33.55 -2.24 -2.11
N GLU A 41 32.57 -2.18 -2.98
CA GLU A 41 31.99 -0.93 -3.47
C GLU A 41 30.93 -0.45 -2.46
N GLU A 42 31.14 0.72 -1.93
CA GLU A 42 30.19 1.40 -1.06
C GLU A 42 28.92 1.68 -1.85
N ALA A 43 27.78 1.25 -1.31
CA ALA A 43 26.48 1.54 -1.85
C ALA A 43 26.25 3.06 -1.84
N LYS A 44 26.32 3.64 -3.02
CA LYS A 44 25.87 4.99 -3.27
C LYS A 44 24.35 4.95 -3.30
N GLU A 45 23.71 5.60 -2.37
CA GLU A 45 22.28 5.84 -2.30
C GLU A 45 21.85 6.54 -3.60
N GLU A 46 21.32 5.80 -4.55
CA GLU A 46 20.72 6.35 -5.75
C GLU A 46 19.34 6.92 -5.38
N ALA A 47 19.21 8.22 -5.59
CA ALA A 47 17.90 8.87 -5.61
C ALA A 47 16.96 8.16 -6.61
N PRO A 48 15.64 8.05 -6.33
CA PRO A 48 14.70 7.38 -7.22
C PRO A 48 14.77 7.94 -8.63
N ALA A 49 14.90 7.08 -9.63
CA ALA A 49 14.96 7.49 -11.03
C ALA A 49 13.57 8.03 -11.44
N GLU A 50 13.54 9.29 -11.87
CA GLU A 50 12.37 9.93 -12.48
C GLU A 50 11.87 9.08 -13.66
N LYS A 51 10.60 8.71 -13.64
CA LYS A 51 9.95 8.02 -14.77
C LYS A 51 9.65 9.00 -15.89
N PRO A 52 9.86 8.66 -17.16
CA PRO A 52 9.50 9.54 -18.29
C PRO A 52 7.98 9.72 -18.35
N GLY A 53 7.50 10.91 -18.08
CA GLY A 53 6.07 11.28 -18.04
C GLY A 53 5.69 12.04 -16.78
N ASP A 54 6.66 12.32 -15.91
CA ASP A 54 6.46 13.01 -14.66
C ASP A 54 5.89 14.42 -14.89
N SER A 55 4.71 14.67 -14.31
CA SER A 55 4.02 15.96 -14.31
C SER A 55 4.70 17.01 -13.43
N GLY A 56 5.90 16.76 -12.92
CA GLY A 56 6.62 17.60 -11.97
C GLY A 56 6.17 17.42 -10.53
N PHE A 57 5.39 16.39 -10.25
CA PHE A 57 5.08 15.92 -8.89
C PHE A 57 6.20 15.00 -8.43
N ALA A 58 6.98 15.45 -7.50
CA ALA A 58 7.97 14.62 -6.84
C ALA A 58 7.50 14.37 -5.42
N GLU A 59 7.20 13.12 -5.10
CA GLU A 59 6.98 12.70 -3.72
C GLU A 59 8.27 12.77 -2.94
N VAL A 60 8.18 13.39 -1.78
CA VAL A 60 9.31 13.44 -0.84
C VAL A 60 9.04 12.44 0.28
N PRO A 61 9.79 11.34 0.35
CA PRO A 61 9.61 10.36 1.40
C PRO A 61 9.95 10.94 2.77
N ILE A 62 9.10 10.63 3.75
CA ILE A 62 9.33 10.98 5.16
C ILE A 62 9.94 9.78 5.86
N ASP A 63 9.26 8.64 5.84
CA ASP A 63 9.71 7.38 6.44
C ASP A 63 8.85 6.21 5.96
N GLU A 64 9.39 5.00 6.07
CA GLU A 64 8.70 3.74 5.82
C GLU A 64 8.96 2.78 6.99
N THR A 65 7.90 2.19 7.55
CA THR A 65 8.01 1.34 8.73
C THR A 65 6.89 0.31 8.81
N VAL A 66 7.11 -0.76 9.57
CA VAL A 66 6.10 -1.75 9.92
C VAL A 66 5.53 -1.44 11.30
N VAL A 67 4.22 -1.27 11.39
CA VAL A 67 3.50 -0.98 12.63
C VAL A 67 2.35 -1.98 12.79
N GLY A 68 2.49 -2.93 13.71
CA GLY A 68 1.50 -3.98 13.91
C GLY A 68 1.25 -4.78 12.64
N PRO A 69 0.01 -4.82 12.11
CA PRO A 69 -0.32 -5.56 10.90
C PRO A 69 -0.04 -4.78 9.60
N TYR A 70 0.48 -3.56 9.68
CA TYR A 70 0.59 -2.64 8.56
C TYR A 70 2.04 -2.37 8.16
N GLN A 71 2.28 -2.27 6.86
CA GLN A 71 3.37 -1.51 6.29
C GLN A 71 2.86 -0.09 6.05
N VAL A 72 3.61 0.91 6.47
CA VAL A 72 3.23 2.32 6.40
C VAL A 72 4.36 3.10 5.77
N ALA A 73 4.10 3.72 4.62
CA ALA A 73 4.99 4.69 4.00
C ALA A 73 4.35 6.07 4.09
N ALA A 74 5.09 7.07 4.56
CA ALA A 74 4.62 8.44 4.64
C ALA A 74 5.41 9.32 3.68
N VAL A 75 4.70 10.14 2.90
CA VAL A 75 5.26 11.05 1.91
C VAL A 75 4.60 12.42 2.00
N TYR A 76 5.20 13.43 1.39
CA TYR A 76 4.55 14.70 1.12
C TYR A 76 4.96 15.22 -0.25
N PHE A 77 4.08 16.00 -0.86
CA PHE A 77 4.31 16.67 -2.14
C PHE A 77 3.47 17.94 -2.25
N GLN A 78 3.47 18.58 -3.40
CA GLN A 78 2.65 19.78 -3.61
C GLN A 78 1.17 19.46 -3.43
N ALA A 79 0.42 20.42 -2.86
CA ALA A 79 -1.01 20.26 -2.67
C ALA A 79 -1.76 20.02 -3.98
N VAL A 80 -2.80 19.20 -3.95
CA VAL A 80 -3.60 18.78 -5.10
C VAL A 80 -5.07 19.17 -4.92
N ASP A 81 -5.76 19.45 -6.03
CA ASP A 81 -7.21 19.63 -6.00
C ASP A 81 -7.92 18.27 -6.05
N MET A 82 -9.00 18.16 -5.30
CA MET A 82 -9.75 16.92 -5.13
C MET A 82 -11.24 17.12 -5.34
N ILE A 83 -11.93 16.09 -5.75
CA ILE A 83 -13.39 16.03 -5.85
C ILE A 83 -13.93 14.97 -4.86
N PRO A 84 -15.10 15.22 -4.21
CA PRO A 84 -15.91 16.44 -4.27
C PRO A 84 -15.22 17.62 -3.54
N GLU A 85 -15.38 18.81 -4.08
CA GLU A 85 -14.85 20.03 -3.48
C GLU A 85 -15.38 20.26 -2.06
N GLY A 86 -14.61 21.00 -1.25
CA GLY A 86 -15.02 21.44 0.09
C GLY A 86 -14.90 20.37 1.19
N LYS A 87 -14.36 19.19 0.87
CA LYS A 87 -14.06 18.16 1.90
C LYS A 87 -12.70 18.39 2.55
N GLN A 88 -11.77 18.99 1.81
CA GLN A 88 -10.46 19.42 2.27
C GLN A 88 -10.14 20.82 1.72
N PRO A 89 -9.12 21.51 2.22
CA PRO A 89 -8.64 22.73 1.62
C PRO A 89 -8.22 22.49 0.15
N SER A 90 -8.48 23.43 -0.73
CA SER A 90 -8.02 23.40 -2.12
C SER A 90 -6.48 23.45 -2.20
N ALA A 91 -5.92 23.09 -3.35
CA ALA A 91 -4.49 23.26 -3.60
C ALA A 91 -4.05 24.72 -3.39
N ALA A 92 -4.86 25.68 -3.83
CA ALA A 92 -4.58 27.10 -3.68
C ALA A 92 -4.55 27.58 -2.22
N GLU A 93 -5.20 26.89 -1.29
CA GLU A 93 -5.25 27.20 0.15
C GLU A 93 -4.22 26.42 0.97
N SER A 94 -3.42 25.55 0.34
CA SER A 94 -2.55 24.59 1.01
C SER A 94 -1.09 24.77 0.62
N ASP A 95 -0.18 24.37 1.51
CA ASP A 95 1.26 24.37 1.28
C ASP A 95 1.75 23.02 0.74
N MET A 96 1.11 21.94 1.14
CA MET A 96 1.47 20.58 0.74
C MET A 96 0.30 19.61 0.86
N HIS A 97 0.40 18.49 0.16
CA HIS A 97 -0.33 17.26 0.44
C HIS A 97 0.54 16.38 1.33
N LEU A 98 -0.03 15.85 2.40
CA LEU A 98 0.61 14.92 3.31
C LEU A 98 -0.15 13.59 3.23
N GLU A 99 0.57 12.50 3.04
CA GLU A 99 0.02 11.21 2.69
C GLU A 99 0.62 10.07 3.50
N ALA A 100 -0.15 9.03 3.70
CA ALA A 100 0.27 7.77 4.25
C ALA A 100 -0.31 6.61 3.42
N ASP A 101 0.58 5.88 2.76
CA ASP A 101 0.29 4.61 2.16
C ASP A 101 0.33 3.54 3.24
N ILE A 102 -0.81 2.92 3.46
CA ILE A 102 -0.96 1.92 4.51
C ILE A 102 -1.44 0.64 3.86
N HIS A 103 -0.62 -0.41 3.92
CA HIS A 103 -0.96 -1.71 3.38
C HIS A 103 -0.89 -2.79 4.46
N LEU A 104 -1.74 -3.79 4.34
CA LEU A 104 -1.68 -4.96 5.22
C LEU A 104 -0.52 -5.86 4.84
N LEU A 105 0.22 -6.32 5.84
CA LEU A 105 1.13 -7.45 5.66
C LEU A 105 0.31 -8.68 5.23
N SER A 106 0.86 -9.53 4.35
CA SER A 106 0.13 -10.66 3.73
C SER A 106 -0.54 -11.57 4.76
N ASP A 107 0.17 -11.92 5.84
CA ASP A 107 -0.40 -12.75 6.92
C ASP A 107 -1.51 -12.03 7.68
N ALA A 108 -1.42 -10.72 7.82
CA ALA A 108 -2.44 -9.90 8.45
C ALA A 108 -3.68 -9.78 7.57
N ALA A 109 -3.51 -9.60 6.26
CA ALA A 109 -4.62 -9.53 5.30
C ALA A 109 -5.52 -10.78 5.43
N LYS A 110 -4.93 -11.96 5.40
CA LYS A 110 -5.63 -13.23 5.60
C LYS A 110 -6.29 -13.33 6.97
N LYS A 111 -5.53 -13.00 8.02
CA LYS A 111 -6.00 -13.08 9.41
C LYS A 111 -7.22 -12.20 9.67
N TYR A 112 -7.26 -11.01 9.08
CA TYR A 112 -8.34 -10.03 9.29
C TYR A 112 -9.43 -10.08 8.21
N GLY A 113 -9.40 -11.05 7.28
CA GLY A 113 -10.47 -11.29 6.31
C GLY A 113 -10.43 -10.40 5.07
N PHE A 114 -9.28 -9.81 4.76
CA PHE A 114 -9.07 -9.01 3.53
C PHE A 114 -8.66 -9.85 2.32
N GLY A 115 -8.54 -11.17 2.47
CA GLY A 115 -8.14 -12.10 1.39
C GLY A 115 -6.66 -12.47 1.45
N ASP A 116 -6.20 -13.16 0.39
CA ASP A 116 -4.84 -13.71 0.27
C ASP A 116 -3.90 -12.84 -0.57
N GLY A 117 -4.25 -11.59 -0.83
CA GLY A 117 -3.46 -10.66 -1.65
C GLY A 117 -2.24 -10.10 -0.92
N GLU A 118 -1.29 -9.65 -1.72
CA GLU A 118 -0.23 -8.74 -1.28
C GLU A 118 -0.71 -7.31 -1.50
N ASP A 119 -0.14 -6.37 -0.79
CA ASP A 119 -0.35 -4.94 -1.02
C ASP A 119 -1.80 -4.47 -0.87
N ILE A 120 -2.52 -5.06 0.09
CA ILE A 120 -3.93 -4.76 0.31
C ILE A 120 -4.08 -3.50 1.15
N TRP A 121 -4.72 -2.51 0.58
CA TRP A 121 -5.11 -1.30 1.28
C TRP A 121 -6.31 -1.57 2.22
N PRO A 122 -6.17 -1.37 3.55
CA PRO A 122 -7.26 -1.58 4.50
C PRO A 122 -8.20 -0.37 4.52
N ALA A 123 -9.41 -0.55 4.01
CA ALA A 123 -10.44 0.48 4.05
C ALA A 123 -10.91 0.78 5.50
N TYR A 124 -11.50 1.97 5.70
CA TYR A 124 -12.17 2.40 6.94
C TYR A 124 -11.27 2.57 8.18
N LEU A 125 -9.96 2.64 8.03
CA LEU A 125 -9.09 3.02 9.14
C LEU A 125 -9.37 4.47 9.57
N THR A 126 -9.18 4.74 10.86
CA THR A 126 -9.03 6.11 11.34
C THR A 126 -7.54 6.40 11.48
N VAL A 127 -7.01 7.27 10.63
CA VAL A 127 -5.59 7.63 10.62
C VAL A 127 -5.46 9.07 11.10
N ASN A 128 -5.11 9.23 12.37
CA ASN A 128 -4.84 10.54 12.95
C ASN A 128 -3.38 10.93 12.74
N TYR A 129 -3.12 12.18 12.45
CA TYR A 129 -1.77 12.71 12.30
C TYR A 129 -1.51 13.87 13.25
N LYS A 130 -0.24 14.06 13.61
CA LYS A 130 0.29 15.25 14.27
C LYS A 130 1.63 15.62 13.63
N VAL A 131 1.79 16.90 13.35
CA VAL A 131 3.11 17.46 13.02
C VAL A 131 3.66 18.13 14.25
N LEU A 132 4.80 17.64 14.70
CA LEU A 132 5.46 18.10 15.92
C LEU A 132 6.76 18.80 15.56
N SER A 133 7.21 19.71 16.44
CA SER A 133 8.56 20.29 16.38
C SER A 133 9.63 19.19 16.36
N GLU A 134 10.84 19.53 15.91
CA GLU A 134 11.96 18.57 15.82
C GLU A 134 12.26 17.87 17.16
N ASP A 135 12.10 18.57 18.29
CA ASP A 135 12.26 18.00 19.62
C ASP A 135 11.01 17.21 20.10
N GLY A 136 9.92 17.21 19.33
CA GLY A 136 8.68 16.49 19.61
C GLY A 136 7.79 17.11 20.69
N LYS A 137 8.08 18.34 21.16
CA LYS A 137 7.37 18.92 22.30
C LYS A 137 6.20 19.83 21.92
N THR A 138 6.28 20.44 20.75
CA THR A 138 5.25 21.39 20.28
C THR A 138 4.49 20.79 19.11
N GLU A 139 3.16 20.73 19.23
CA GLU A 139 2.28 20.37 18.13
C GLU A 139 2.04 21.62 17.27
N LEU A 140 2.32 21.54 15.98
CA LEU A 140 2.06 22.61 15.02
C LEU A 140 0.67 22.48 14.41
N THR A 141 0.30 21.28 14.02
CA THR A 141 -1.00 20.95 13.47
C THR A 141 -1.30 19.47 13.68
N SER A 142 -2.57 19.14 13.71
CA SER A 142 -3.07 17.77 13.80
C SER A 142 -4.42 17.64 13.12
N GLY A 143 -4.81 16.41 12.83
CA GLY A 143 -6.12 16.09 12.25
C GLY A 143 -6.26 14.61 11.95
N THR A 144 -7.22 14.30 11.09
CA THR A 144 -7.47 12.96 10.61
C THR A 144 -7.33 12.94 9.08
N PHE A 145 -6.55 12.03 8.55
CA PHE A 145 -6.44 11.79 7.13
C PHE A 145 -7.76 11.27 6.57
N MET A 146 -8.06 11.63 5.33
CA MET A 146 -9.21 11.10 4.60
C MET A 146 -8.76 9.98 3.66
N PRO A 147 -9.58 8.93 3.47
CA PRO A 147 -9.35 7.97 2.42
C PRO A 147 -9.55 8.64 1.06
N MET A 148 -8.65 8.38 0.13
CA MET A 148 -8.71 8.90 -1.24
C MET A 148 -8.05 7.95 -2.23
N ASN A 149 -8.26 8.19 -3.52
CA ASN A 149 -7.63 7.45 -4.60
C ASN A 149 -6.90 8.41 -5.51
N ALA A 150 -5.71 8.01 -5.93
CA ALA A 150 -4.98 8.58 -7.05
C ALA A 150 -4.82 7.51 -8.15
N ASP A 151 -4.09 7.79 -9.19
CA ASP A 151 -3.86 6.86 -10.30
C ASP A 151 -2.94 5.68 -9.93
N ASP A 152 -2.16 5.84 -8.86
CA ASP A 152 -1.30 4.81 -8.27
C ASP A 152 -1.96 3.98 -7.17
N GLY A 153 -3.13 4.38 -6.68
CA GLY A 153 -3.88 3.57 -5.71
C GLY A 153 -4.67 4.33 -4.67
N ALA A 154 -5.15 3.56 -3.69
CA ALA A 154 -5.88 4.08 -2.55
C ALA A 154 -4.92 4.37 -1.38
N HIS A 155 -5.06 5.52 -0.74
CA HIS A 155 -4.23 5.98 0.36
C HIS A 155 -5.02 6.82 1.37
N TYR A 156 -4.35 7.24 2.43
CA TYR A 156 -4.87 8.18 3.43
C TYR A 156 -4.09 9.48 3.38
N GLY A 157 -4.75 10.62 3.20
CA GLY A 157 -4.02 11.88 3.06
C GLY A 157 -4.84 13.13 3.41
N ILE A 158 -4.17 14.27 3.37
CA ILE A 158 -4.74 15.59 3.64
C ILE A 158 -3.93 16.70 2.96
N ASN A 159 -4.63 17.70 2.45
CA ASN A 159 -4.02 18.98 2.14
C ASN A 159 -3.81 19.80 3.41
N VAL A 160 -2.57 20.16 3.71
CA VAL A 160 -2.20 20.96 4.88
C VAL A 160 -2.31 22.45 4.52
N LYS A 161 -3.18 23.18 5.25
CA LYS A 161 -3.40 24.61 5.02
C LYS A 161 -2.12 25.42 5.11
N LYS A 162 -2.05 26.47 4.28
CA LYS A 162 -0.94 27.43 4.24
C LYS A 162 -0.61 27.99 5.61
N GLY A 163 0.69 28.06 5.88
CA GLY A 163 1.24 28.73 7.06
C GLY A 163 1.16 27.92 8.34
N LEU A 164 0.63 26.69 8.34
CA LEU A 164 0.59 25.85 9.56
C LEU A 164 1.95 25.24 9.88
N ILE A 165 2.75 24.94 8.86
CA ILE A 165 4.06 24.32 9.02
C ILE A 165 5.10 25.23 8.35
N PRO A 166 5.81 26.08 9.11
CA PRO A 166 6.92 26.89 8.57
C PRO A 166 8.04 26.01 7.99
N ILE A 167 8.95 26.62 7.22
CA ILE A 167 10.11 25.87 6.72
C ILE A 167 10.97 25.42 7.92
N GLY A 168 11.27 24.13 8.00
CA GLY A 168 12.00 23.57 9.14
C GLY A 168 12.08 22.05 9.12
N LYS A 169 12.49 21.48 10.25
CA LYS A 169 12.50 20.05 10.50
C LYS A 169 11.44 19.68 11.52
N TYR A 170 10.72 18.65 11.25
CA TYR A 170 9.55 18.26 12.02
C TYR A 170 9.50 16.74 12.18
N LYS A 171 8.65 16.27 13.08
CA LYS A 171 8.28 14.87 13.24
C LYS A 171 6.82 14.70 12.85
N LEU A 172 6.55 13.72 12.01
CA LEU A 172 5.21 13.25 11.75
C LEU A 172 4.90 12.10 12.72
N GLN A 173 3.82 12.21 13.46
CA GLN A 173 3.28 11.13 14.28
C GLN A 173 1.95 10.69 13.65
N LEU A 174 1.83 9.39 13.40
CA LEU A 174 0.58 8.75 12.95
C LEU A 174 0.02 7.88 14.08
N GLU A 175 -1.29 7.90 14.23
CA GLU A 175 -2.05 6.98 15.08
C GLU A 175 -3.08 6.28 14.22
N ILE A 176 -2.92 4.97 14.02
CA ILE A 176 -3.77 4.15 13.16
C ILE A 176 -4.70 3.35 14.05
N LYS A 177 -6.02 3.49 13.84
CA LYS A 177 -7.06 2.76 14.55
C LYS A 177 -7.83 1.88 13.58
N ALA A 178 -8.07 0.65 14.01
CA ALA A 178 -8.94 -0.28 13.29
C ALA A 178 -10.37 0.29 13.18
N PRO A 179 -11.11 -0.08 12.14
CA PRO A 179 -12.53 0.28 12.02
C PRO A 179 -13.35 -0.37 13.15
N THR A 180 -14.38 0.32 13.59
CA THR A 180 -15.28 -0.15 14.66
C THR A 180 -16.71 -0.43 14.15
N ASP A 181 -16.98 -0.13 12.90
CA ASP A 181 -18.31 -0.05 12.33
C ASP A 181 -18.57 -1.07 11.21
N TYR A 182 -17.66 -2.00 10.95
CA TYR A 182 -17.98 -3.13 10.08
C TYR A 182 -17.95 -4.48 10.82
N LEU A 183 -18.74 -5.42 10.30
CA LEU A 183 -18.99 -6.69 10.96
C LEU A 183 -18.05 -7.77 10.42
N LEU A 184 -17.59 -8.64 11.30
CA LEU A 184 -16.81 -9.82 10.95
C LEU A 184 -17.67 -11.08 11.07
N HIS A 185 -17.55 -12.00 10.13
CA HIS A 185 -18.15 -13.33 10.25
C HIS A 185 -17.43 -14.15 11.31
N VAL A 186 -18.18 -14.89 12.10
CA VAL A 186 -17.66 -15.74 13.19
C VAL A 186 -18.04 -17.22 13.06
N ASP A 187 -18.81 -17.59 12.05
CA ASP A 187 -19.23 -18.96 11.78
C ASP A 187 -18.06 -19.87 11.35
N ASP A 188 -18.31 -21.18 11.29
CA ASP A 188 -17.25 -22.15 10.98
C ASP A 188 -16.82 -22.15 9.51
N GLU A 189 -17.70 -21.76 8.59
CA GLU A 189 -17.46 -21.83 7.14
C GLU A 189 -16.78 -20.59 6.61
N THR A 190 -17.24 -19.40 7.04
CA THR A 190 -16.82 -18.11 6.49
C THR A 190 -16.20 -17.17 7.54
N GLY A 191 -16.07 -17.61 8.76
CA GLY A 191 -15.61 -16.78 9.88
C GLY A 191 -14.16 -16.32 9.73
N VAL A 192 -13.93 -15.05 9.99
CA VAL A 192 -12.62 -14.39 9.95
C VAL A 192 -11.74 -14.93 11.10
N PRO A 193 -10.50 -15.39 10.84
CA PRO A 193 -9.64 -15.96 11.88
C PRO A 193 -9.46 -15.05 13.10
N ALA A 194 -9.22 -13.75 12.90
CA ALA A 194 -9.06 -12.80 14.01
C ALA A 194 -10.29 -12.70 14.91
N ALA A 195 -11.50 -12.75 14.34
CA ALA A 195 -12.74 -12.71 15.12
C ALA A 195 -12.94 -13.99 15.96
N LYS A 196 -12.51 -15.16 15.45
CA LYS A 196 -12.53 -16.42 16.19
C LYS A 196 -11.56 -16.43 17.38
N ASP A 197 -10.45 -15.72 17.26
CA ASP A 197 -9.45 -15.54 18.33
C ASP A 197 -9.87 -14.51 19.40
N GLY A 198 -11.06 -13.90 19.27
CA GLY A 198 -11.58 -12.89 20.20
C GLY A 198 -10.89 -11.53 20.06
N ILE A 199 -10.26 -11.28 18.93
CA ILE A 199 -9.67 -10.00 18.57
C ILE A 199 -10.69 -9.30 17.66
N ALA A 200 -11.47 -8.40 18.24
CA ALA A 200 -12.35 -7.47 17.50
C ALA A 200 -11.65 -6.12 17.39
#